data_3aeb1377803241d33ae58172efc8dc72
#
_entry.id   3aeb1377803241d33ae58172efc8dc72
#
_cell.length_a   1.000
_cell.length_b   1.000
_cell.length_c   1.000
_cell.angle_alpha   90.00
_cell.angle_beta   90.00
_cell.angle_gamma   90.00
#
_symmetry.space_group_name_H-M   'P 1'
#
loop_
_entity.id
_entity.type
_entity.pdbx_description
1 polymer ?
#
loop_
_entity_poly.entity_id
_entity_poly.type
_entity_poly.pdbx_seq_one_letter_code
_entity_poly.pdbx_strand_id
1 'polypeptide(L)'
;IGHALDRLRALERLRFLAYHDPLTGLPNRRRLEEDFRLLRGRWALCRLDLVDLYEVNEAYGREAGDALLARTSRRLQALLPREGRLYRLEGGEFLALLPGGAKEAEAFGQALGEALEAPLDLGEGRAFRVRVRAGVALFPDDANTLSELLRRADQALREAKKAGKRWTFYSLGLGE
;
A
#
# COMPACT_ATOMS: atom_id res chain seq x y z
N ILE A 1 -8.38 29.20 -28.71
CA ILE A 1 -9.30 28.60 -27.71
C ILE A 1 -8.92 27.15 -27.43
N GLY A 2 -8.78 26.30 -28.45
CA GLY A 2 -8.38 24.91 -28.29
C GLY A 2 -7.03 24.74 -27.63
N HIS A 3 -6.06 25.61 -27.95
CA HIS A 3 -4.71 25.53 -27.39
C HIS A 3 -4.68 25.80 -25.87
N ALA A 4 -5.52 26.71 -25.39
CA ALA A 4 -5.57 27.01 -23.96
C ALA A 4 -6.12 25.82 -23.17
N LEU A 5 -7.17 25.18 -23.67
CA LEU A 5 -7.73 23.97 -23.04
C LEU A 5 -6.74 22.81 -23.10
N ASP A 6 -6.04 22.64 -24.21
CA ASP A 6 -5.04 21.57 -24.36
C ASP A 6 -3.89 21.74 -23.37
N ARG A 7 -3.41 22.98 -23.17
CA ARG A 7 -2.37 23.26 -22.18
C ARG A 7 -2.86 22.98 -20.76
N LEU A 8 -4.09 23.39 -20.45
CA LEU A 8 -4.65 23.15 -19.13
C LEU A 8 -4.76 21.65 -18.83
N ARG A 9 -5.26 20.87 -19.79
CA ARG A 9 -5.34 19.42 -19.65
C ARG A 9 -3.96 18.79 -19.50
N ALA A 10 -2.97 19.27 -20.26
CA ALA A 10 -1.60 18.79 -20.14
C ALA A 10 -1.03 19.07 -18.76
N LEU A 11 -1.27 20.25 -18.21
CA LEU A 11 -0.82 20.61 -16.86
C LEU A 11 -1.50 19.77 -15.79
N GLU A 12 -2.79 19.55 -15.92
CA GLU A 12 -3.54 18.70 -14.99
C GLU A 12 -3.02 17.28 -15.01
N ARG A 13 -2.73 16.74 -16.20
CA ARG A 13 -2.17 15.41 -16.36
C ARG A 13 -0.77 15.32 -15.75
N LEU A 14 0.07 16.34 -15.96
CA LEU A 14 1.40 16.37 -15.35
C LEU A 14 1.32 16.39 -13.83
N ARG A 15 0.40 17.17 -13.27
CA ARG A 15 0.17 17.17 -11.81
C ARG A 15 -0.28 15.81 -11.31
N PHE A 16 -1.22 15.18 -12.02
CA PHE A 16 -1.68 13.86 -11.66
C PHE A 16 -0.50 12.87 -11.63
N LEU A 17 0.29 12.82 -12.71
CA LEU A 17 1.42 11.89 -12.81
C LEU A 17 2.53 12.18 -11.81
N ALA A 18 2.65 13.43 -11.35
CA ALA A 18 3.62 13.77 -10.31
C ALA A 18 3.27 13.15 -8.95
N TYR A 19 1.98 12.98 -8.66
CA TYR A 19 1.49 12.58 -7.34
C TYR A 19 0.71 11.27 -7.33
N HIS A 20 0.50 10.64 -8.47
CA HIS A 20 -0.31 9.42 -8.57
C HIS A 20 0.37 8.36 -9.42
N ASP A 21 0.05 7.11 -9.12
CA ASP A 21 0.45 5.97 -9.92
C ASP A 21 -0.59 5.76 -11.04
N PRO A 22 -0.18 5.78 -12.32
CA PRO A 22 -1.17 5.68 -13.41
C PRO A 22 -1.86 4.33 -13.51
N LEU A 23 -1.22 3.25 -13.06
CA LEU A 23 -1.81 1.92 -13.13
C LEU A 23 -2.95 1.73 -12.15
N THR A 24 -2.76 2.15 -10.91
CA THR A 24 -3.74 1.96 -9.84
C THR A 24 -4.59 3.19 -9.55
N GLY A 25 -4.14 4.37 -10.00
CA GLY A 25 -4.77 5.63 -9.67
C GLY A 25 -4.50 6.10 -8.25
N LEU A 26 -3.76 5.32 -7.47
CA LEU A 26 -3.42 5.67 -6.10
C LEU A 26 -2.39 6.79 -6.04
N PRO A 27 -2.40 7.60 -4.97
CA PRO A 27 -1.29 8.50 -4.73
C PRO A 27 0.02 7.71 -4.60
N ASN A 28 1.09 8.35 -5.02
CA ASN A 28 2.42 7.74 -5.03
C ASN A 28 3.25 8.16 -3.82
N ARG A 29 4.52 7.74 -3.80
CA ARG A 29 5.45 8.07 -2.71
C ARG A 29 5.64 9.57 -2.54
N ARG A 30 5.69 10.31 -3.61
CA ARG A 30 5.86 11.76 -3.56
C ARG A 30 4.69 12.43 -2.84
N ARG A 31 3.47 11.97 -3.09
CA ARG A 31 2.29 12.45 -2.40
C ARG A 31 2.35 12.08 -0.91
N LEU A 32 2.81 10.87 -0.61
CA LEU A 32 3.00 10.45 0.77
C LEU A 32 3.96 11.39 1.52
N GLU A 33 5.06 11.77 0.89
CA GLU A 33 6.03 12.68 1.49
C GLU A 33 5.41 14.02 1.84
N GLU A 34 4.57 14.54 0.97
CA GLU A 34 3.88 15.80 1.23
C GLU A 34 2.79 15.66 2.31
N ASP A 35 2.01 14.61 2.23
CA ASP A 35 0.93 14.36 3.19
C ASP A 35 1.50 14.15 4.59
N PHE A 36 2.62 13.46 4.70
CA PHE A 36 3.25 13.18 5.99
C PHE A 36 3.61 14.46 6.76
N ARG A 37 4.03 15.50 6.06
CA ARG A 37 4.38 16.78 6.69
C ARG A 37 3.20 17.41 7.43
N LEU A 38 1.97 17.07 7.03
CA LEU A 38 0.75 17.64 7.58
C LEU A 38 0.09 16.76 8.64
N LEU A 39 0.65 15.59 8.93
CA LEU A 39 0.05 14.67 9.89
C LEU A 39 0.07 15.24 11.31
N ARG A 40 -1.03 15.03 12.01
CA ARG A 40 -1.19 15.36 13.43
C ARG A 40 -1.65 14.12 14.17
N GLY A 41 -1.20 13.95 15.40
CA GLY A 41 -1.62 12.86 16.24
C GLY A 41 -0.88 11.57 15.93
N ARG A 42 -1.53 10.46 16.18
CA ARG A 42 -0.93 9.13 16.02
C ARG A 42 -1.41 8.47 14.73
N TRP A 43 -0.47 7.83 14.04
CA TRP A 43 -0.74 7.14 12.79
C TRP A 43 0.03 5.84 12.73
N ALA A 44 -0.56 4.83 12.13
CA ALA A 44 0.11 3.58 11.84
C ALA A 44 0.47 3.55 10.35
N LEU A 45 1.74 3.25 10.06
CA LEU A 45 2.21 3.07 8.69
C LEU A 45 2.35 1.58 8.44
N CYS A 46 1.48 1.04 7.61
CA CYS A 46 1.48 -0.37 7.25
C CYS A 46 2.08 -0.52 5.86
N ARG A 47 3.30 -1.01 5.80
CA ARG A 47 3.97 -1.29 4.53
C ARG A 47 3.53 -2.66 4.06
N LEU A 48 2.92 -2.72 2.87
CA LEU A 48 2.29 -3.92 2.34
C LEU A 48 3.06 -4.41 1.13
N ASP A 49 3.24 -5.72 1.02
CA ASP A 49 3.91 -6.32 -0.12
C ASP A 49 3.05 -7.42 -0.73
N LEU A 50 2.82 -7.29 -2.03
CA LEU A 50 2.11 -8.27 -2.84
C LEU A 50 3.10 -9.38 -3.22
N VAL A 51 3.11 -10.44 -2.44
CA VAL A 51 4.13 -11.48 -2.50
C VAL A 51 4.19 -12.19 -3.84
N ASP A 52 3.04 -12.35 -4.50
CA ASP A 52 2.92 -13.20 -5.68
C ASP A 52 3.12 -12.48 -7.02
N LEU A 53 3.42 -11.18 -7.01
CA LEU A 53 3.48 -10.40 -8.24
C LEU A 53 4.51 -10.94 -9.24
N TYR A 54 5.71 -11.26 -8.76
CA TYR A 54 6.77 -11.76 -9.64
C TYR A 54 6.34 -13.05 -10.33
N GLU A 55 5.79 -13.98 -9.57
CA GLU A 55 5.37 -15.29 -10.10
C GLU A 55 4.21 -15.16 -11.07
N VAL A 56 3.27 -14.26 -10.81
CA VAL A 56 2.16 -14.02 -11.74
C VAL A 56 2.68 -13.43 -13.05
N ASN A 57 3.60 -12.47 -12.97
CA ASN A 57 4.23 -11.90 -14.17
C ASN A 57 4.94 -12.98 -14.99
N GLU A 58 5.69 -13.86 -14.33
CA GLU A 58 6.43 -14.93 -15.00
C GLU A 58 5.51 -15.99 -15.61
N ALA A 59 4.48 -16.38 -14.88
CA ALA A 59 3.58 -17.46 -15.33
C ALA A 59 2.56 -16.99 -16.37
N TYR A 60 2.03 -15.77 -16.25
CA TYR A 60 0.88 -15.31 -17.03
C TYR A 60 1.12 -14.02 -17.79
N GLY A 61 2.30 -13.41 -17.66
CA GLY A 61 2.65 -12.19 -18.36
C GLY A 61 2.35 -10.93 -17.58
N ARG A 62 2.88 -9.82 -18.09
CA ARG A 62 2.81 -8.52 -17.44
C ARG A 62 1.38 -7.99 -17.27
N GLU A 63 0.53 -8.27 -18.26
CA GLU A 63 -0.87 -7.83 -18.17
C GLU A 63 -1.60 -8.45 -16.99
N ALA A 64 -1.32 -9.72 -16.71
CA ALA A 64 -1.89 -10.39 -15.55
C ALA A 64 -1.38 -9.79 -14.25
N GLY A 65 -0.08 -9.46 -14.18
CA GLY A 65 0.49 -8.78 -13.02
C GLY A 65 -0.10 -7.39 -12.82
N ASP A 66 -0.32 -6.64 -13.89
CA ASP A 66 -0.94 -5.33 -13.82
C ASP A 66 -2.39 -5.43 -13.33
N ALA A 67 -3.12 -6.43 -13.79
CA ALA A 67 -4.48 -6.69 -13.31
C ALA A 67 -4.47 -7.06 -11.83
N LEU A 68 -3.51 -7.86 -11.40
CA LEU A 68 -3.34 -8.22 -10.00
C LEU A 68 -3.12 -6.97 -9.13
N LEU A 69 -2.21 -6.09 -9.55
CA LEU A 69 -1.94 -4.83 -8.85
C LEU A 69 -3.18 -3.95 -8.77
N ALA A 70 -3.86 -3.74 -9.90
CA ALA A 70 -5.02 -2.86 -9.96
C ALA A 70 -6.18 -3.39 -9.10
N ARG A 71 -6.46 -4.68 -9.17
CA ARG A 71 -7.55 -5.29 -8.41
C ARG A 71 -7.24 -5.38 -6.93
N THR A 72 -6.00 -5.70 -6.58
CA THR A 72 -5.56 -5.70 -5.18
C THR A 72 -5.69 -4.30 -4.59
N SER A 73 -5.28 -3.27 -5.33
CA SER A 73 -5.37 -1.90 -4.83
C SER A 73 -6.81 -1.50 -4.51
N ARG A 74 -7.76 -1.89 -5.35
CA ARG A 74 -9.19 -1.61 -5.11
C ARG A 74 -9.70 -2.32 -3.86
N ARG A 75 -9.29 -3.56 -3.68
CA ARG A 75 -9.69 -4.34 -2.49
C ARG A 75 -9.11 -3.72 -1.23
N LEU A 76 -7.85 -3.29 -1.27
CA LEU A 76 -7.21 -2.61 -0.15
C LEU A 76 -7.89 -1.28 0.18
N GLN A 77 -8.23 -0.50 -0.84
CA GLN A 77 -8.94 0.78 -0.63
C GLN A 77 -10.27 0.58 0.08
N ALA A 78 -10.99 -0.47 -0.26
CA ALA A 78 -12.28 -0.76 0.34
C ALA A 78 -12.18 -1.10 1.83
N LEU A 79 -10.99 -1.49 2.30
CA LEU A 79 -10.75 -1.86 3.70
C LEU A 79 -10.33 -0.67 4.57
N LEU A 80 -9.99 0.45 3.96
CA LEU A 80 -9.47 1.58 4.71
C LEU A 80 -10.52 2.14 5.68
N PRO A 81 -10.11 2.46 6.92
CA PRO A 81 -11.00 3.19 7.81
C PRO A 81 -11.18 4.62 7.33
N ARG A 82 -12.12 5.34 7.95
CA ARG A 82 -12.31 6.75 7.67
C ARG A 82 -11.00 7.50 7.91
N GLU A 83 -10.65 8.37 6.97
CA GLU A 83 -9.40 9.13 6.96
C GLU A 83 -8.15 8.29 6.72
N GLY A 84 -8.28 6.99 6.56
CA GLY A 84 -7.17 6.14 6.12
C GLY A 84 -6.83 6.43 4.67
N ARG A 85 -5.56 6.26 4.32
CA ARG A 85 -5.04 6.52 2.98
C ARG A 85 -4.20 5.37 2.50
N LEU A 86 -4.25 5.11 1.20
CA LEU A 86 -3.44 4.07 0.57
C LEU A 86 -2.57 4.69 -0.51
N TYR A 87 -1.30 4.33 -0.51
CA TYR A 87 -0.31 4.81 -1.47
C TYR A 87 0.32 3.64 -2.21
N ARG A 88 0.63 3.83 -3.48
CA ARG A 88 1.44 2.88 -4.24
C ARG A 88 2.91 3.31 -4.13
N LEU A 89 3.78 2.40 -3.66
CA LEU A 89 5.22 2.66 -3.61
C LEU A 89 5.87 2.21 -4.92
N GLU A 90 6.53 1.07 -4.91
CA GLU A 90 7.13 0.52 -6.14
C GLU A 90 6.82 -0.96 -6.23
N GLY A 91 6.83 -1.49 -7.46
CA GLY A 91 6.56 -2.90 -7.68
C GLY A 91 5.26 -3.34 -7.05
N GLY A 92 5.30 -4.37 -6.24
CA GLY A 92 4.14 -4.89 -5.51
C GLY A 92 3.93 -4.27 -4.14
N GLU A 93 4.52 -3.10 -3.85
CA GLU A 93 4.45 -2.49 -2.53
C GLU A 93 3.47 -1.35 -2.44
N PHE A 94 2.73 -1.33 -1.34
CA PHE A 94 1.77 -0.29 -0.99
C PHE A 94 2.05 0.20 0.43
N LEU A 95 1.54 1.37 0.76
CA LEU A 95 1.55 1.84 2.13
C LEU A 95 0.15 2.27 2.53
N ALA A 96 -0.38 1.67 3.61
CA ALA A 96 -1.61 2.11 4.22
C ALA A 96 -1.25 3.02 5.41
N LEU A 97 -1.81 4.21 5.40
CA LEU A 97 -1.63 5.19 6.46
C LEU A 97 -2.93 5.28 7.25
N LEU A 98 -2.91 4.79 8.49
CA LEU A 98 -4.11 4.62 9.29
C LEU A 98 -4.08 5.53 10.50
N PRO A 99 -5.16 6.29 10.78
CA PRO A 99 -5.22 7.07 12.00
C PRO A 99 -5.31 6.14 13.21
N GLY A 100 -4.52 6.41 14.24
CA GLY A 100 -4.49 5.61 15.45
C GLY A 100 -3.17 4.89 15.65
N GLY A 101 -3.20 3.78 16.37
CA GLY A 101 -2.00 3.04 16.72
C GLY A 101 -2.11 1.55 16.39
N ALA A 102 -1.51 0.72 17.25
CA ALA A 102 -1.45 -0.72 17.04
C ALA A 102 -2.83 -1.35 16.90
N LYS A 103 -3.80 -0.90 17.68
CA LYS A 103 -5.17 -1.44 17.65
C LYS A 103 -5.82 -1.24 16.29
N GLU A 104 -5.68 -0.06 15.72
CA GLU A 104 -6.23 0.26 14.39
C GLU A 104 -5.51 -0.53 13.30
N ALA A 105 -4.20 -0.70 13.43
CA ALA A 105 -3.44 -1.50 12.48
C ALA A 105 -3.84 -2.99 12.55
N GLU A 106 -4.07 -3.52 13.75
CA GLU A 106 -4.55 -4.90 13.91
C GLU A 106 -5.92 -5.10 13.28
N ALA A 107 -6.83 -4.15 13.48
CA ALA A 107 -8.15 -4.21 12.87
C ALA A 107 -8.07 -4.21 11.35
N PHE A 108 -7.22 -3.38 10.78
CA PHE A 108 -6.97 -3.34 9.34
C PHE A 108 -6.40 -4.68 8.85
N GLY A 109 -5.42 -5.20 9.57
CA GLY A 109 -4.80 -6.48 9.22
C GLY A 109 -5.78 -7.63 9.25
N GLN A 110 -6.68 -7.65 10.22
CA GLN A 110 -7.72 -8.67 10.30
C GLN A 110 -8.70 -8.56 9.12
N ALA A 111 -9.15 -7.35 8.81
CA ALA A 111 -10.02 -7.11 7.67
C ALA A 111 -9.34 -7.51 6.36
N LEU A 112 -8.05 -7.21 6.24
CA LEU A 112 -7.23 -7.60 5.09
C LEU A 112 -7.22 -9.12 4.92
N GLY A 113 -6.98 -9.85 6.02
CA GLY A 113 -6.96 -11.31 5.99
C GLY A 113 -8.27 -11.89 5.51
N GLU A 114 -9.38 -11.39 6.00
CA GLU A 114 -10.71 -11.86 5.59
C GLU A 114 -11.00 -11.52 4.13
N ALA A 115 -10.67 -10.32 3.70
CA ALA A 115 -10.94 -9.86 2.34
C ALA A 115 -10.14 -10.65 1.30
N LEU A 116 -8.92 -11.09 1.64
CA LEU A 116 -8.07 -11.81 0.71
C LEU A 116 -8.37 -13.30 0.60
N GLU A 117 -9.30 -13.81 1.40
CA GLU A 117 -9.77 -15.19 1.26
C GLU A 117 -10.50 -15.41 -0.06
N ALA A 118 -11.22 -14.40 -0.54
CA ALA A 118 -11.91 -14.46 -1.83
C ALA A 118 -10.90 -14.24 -2.96
N PRO A 119 -10.86 -15.14 -3.98
CA PRO A 119 -9.94 -14.96 -5.09
C PRO A 119 -10.24 -13.69 -5.89
N LEU A 120 -9.22 -13.14 -6.51
CA LEU A 120 -9.34 -12.04 -7.47
C LEU A 120 -9.52 -12.61 -8.86
N ASP A 121 -10.43 -12.03 -9.64
CA ASP A 121 -10.58 -12.34 -11.05
C ASP A 121 -9.57 -11.51 -11.86
N LEU A 122 -8.63 -12.19 -12.49
CA LEU A 122 -7.60 -11.54 -13.31
C LEU A 122 -7.97 -11.46 -14.79
N GLY A 123 -9.19 -11.88 -15.12
CA GLY A 123 -9.66 -11.95 -16.49
C GLY A 123 -9.43 -13.34 -17.09
N GLU A 124 -10.11 -13.61 -18.24
CA GLU A 124 -9.99 -14.89 -18.97
C GLU A 124 -10.28 -16.12 -18.11
N GLY A 125 -11.17 -16.00 -17.13
CA GLY A 125 -11.53 -17.10 -16.25
C GLY A 125 -10.48 -17.44 -15.20
N ARG A 126 -9.46 -16.61 -15.04
CA ARG A 126 -8.41 -16.82 -14.04
C ARG A 126 -8.81 -16.21 -12.73
N ALA A 127 -8.93 -17.04 -11.70
CA ALA A 127 -9.16 -16.62 -10.34
C ALA A 127 -7.86 -16.87 -9.55
N PHE A 128 -7.40 -15.86 -8.81
CA PHE A 128 -6.13 -15.95 -8.11
C PHE A 128 -6.28 -15.49 -6.66
N ARG A 129 -5.83 -16.32 -5.74
CA ARG A 129 -5.83 -15.97 -4.32
C ARG A 129 -4.51 -15.27 -3.99
N VAL A 130 -4.61 -13.98 -3.71
CA VAL A 130 -3.44 -13.15 -3.50
C VAL A 130 -2.96 -13.22 -2.04
N ARG A 131 -1.64 -13.14 -1.85
CA ARG A 131 -1.03 -13.05 -0.52
C ARG A 131 -0.40 -11.68 -0.35
N VAL A 132 -0.74 -11.02 0.75
CA VAL A 132 -0.17 -9.74 1.12
C VAL A 132 0.47 -9.88 2.49
N ARG A 133 1.71 -9.43 2.62
CA ARG A 133 2.43 -9.36 3.88
C ARG A 133 2.55 -7.91 4.30
N ALA A 134 2.60 -7.67 5.60
CA ALA A 134 2.64 -6.31 6.12
C ALA A 134 3.65 -6.15 7.25
N GLY A 135 4.29 -4.98 7.26
CA GLY A 135 5.10 -4.55 8.38
C GLY A 135 4.58 -3.20 8.86
N VAL A 136 4.46 -3.03 10.15
CA VAL A 136 3.83 -1.85 10.75
C VAL A 136 4.82 -1.08 11.62
N ALA A 137 4.92 0.22 11.38
CA ALA A 137 5.62 1.16 12.24
C ALA A 137 4.65 2.25 12.70
N LEU A 138 4.77 2.68 13.94
CA LEU A 138 3.85 3.63 14.55
C LEU A 138 4.48 5.02 14.65
N PHE A 139 3.72 6.02 14.22
CA PHE A 139 4.10 7.42 14.33
C PHE A 139 3.35 8.09 15.47
N PRO A 140 4.00 8.83 16.37
CA PRO A 140 5.44 9.09 16.43
C PRO A 140 6.21 8.12 17.34
N ASP A 141 5.56 7.06 17.83
CA ASP A 141 6.13 6.17 18.84
C ASP A 141 7.41 5.46 18.38
N ASP A 142 7.40 4.90 17.16
CA ASP A 142 8.56 4.17 16.64
C ASP A 142 9.60 5.07 15.99
N ALA A 143 9.15 6.15 15.38
CA ALA A 143 10.01 7.17 14.77
C ALA A 143 9.16 8.39 14.41
N ASN A 144 9.81 9.52 14.17
CA ASN A 144 9.12 10.77 13.85
C ASN A 144 9.45 11.34 12.46
N THR A 145 10.23 10.62 11.67
CA THR A 145 10.47 10.97 10.27
C THR A 145 9.92 9.89 9.36
N LEU A 146 9.44 10.27 8.19
CA LEU A 146 8.90 9.33 7.23
C LEU A 146 9.96 8.30 6.79
N SER A 147 11.17 8.78 6.50
CA SER A 147 12.27 7.92 6.08
C SER A 147 12.52 6.80 7.08
N GLU A 148 12.59 7.15 8.37
CA GLU A 148 12.85 6.17 9.41
C GLU A 148 11.66 5.23 9.62
N LEU A 149 10.43 5.77 9.55
CA LEU A 149 9.23 4.94 9.66
C LEU A 149 9.13 3.93 8.52
N LEU A 150 9.42 4.35 7.29
CA LEU A 150 9.40 3.44 6.15
C LEU A 150 10.46 2.35 6.28
N ARG A 151 11.65 2.70 6.79
CA ARG A 151 12.72 1.75 7.02
C ARG A 151 12.31 0.71 8.08
N ARG A 152 11.72 1.17 9.16
CA ARG A 152 11.30 0.30 10.26
C ARG A 152 10.11 -0.57 9.87
N ALA A 153 9.18 -0.03 9.11
CA ALA A 153 8.08 -0.82 8.55
C ALA A 153 8.60 -1.90 7.60
N ASP A 154 9.62 -1.58 6.80
CA ASP A 154 10.24 -2.57 5.92
C ASP A 154 10.96 -3.67 6.71
N GLN A 155 11.63 -3.30 7.79
CA GLN A 155 12.26 -4.28 8.68
C GLN A 155 11.22 -5.24 9.26
N ALA A 156 10.09 -4.70 9.74
CA ALA A 156 8.99 -5.52 10.24
C ALA A 156 8.39 -6.41 9.15
N LEU A 157 8.29 -5.89 7.94
CA LEU A 157 7.81 -6.65 6.78
C LEU A 157 8.71 -7.84 6.49
N ARG A 158 10.02 -7.63 6.52
CA ARG A 158 10.98 -8.71 6.31
C ARG A 158 10.86 -9.78 7.40
N GLU A 159 10.62 -9.37 8.64
CA GLU A 159 10.37 -10.31 9.73
C GLU A 159 9.10 -11.13 9.50
N ALA A 160 8.04 -10.47 9.02
CA ALA A 160 6.79 -11.17 8.69
C ALA A 160 7.02 -12.22 7.61
N LYS A 161 7.79 -11.89 6.57
CA LYS A 161 8.12 -12.83 5.49
C LYS A 161 8.92 -14.02 6.00
N LYS A 162 9.94 -13.78 6.83
CA LYS A 162 10.75 -14.85 7.42
C LYS A 162 9.94 -15.78 8.29
N ALA A 163 9.05 -15.23 9.11
CA ALA A 163 8.26 -15.99 10.06
C ALA A 163 7.02 -16.64 9.43
N GLY A 164 6.73 -16.35 8.16
CA GLY A 164 5.53 -16.81 7.50
C GLY A 164 4.27 -16.19 8.06
N LYS A 165 4.37 -15.02 8.67
CA LYS A 165 3.26 -14.29 9.26
C LYS A 165 2.69 -13.30 8.28
N ARG A 166 1.39 -12.96 8.44
CA ARG A 166 0.75 -11.97 7.58
C ARG A 166 1.26 -10.57 7.88
N TRP A 167 1.45 -10.23 9.14
CA TRP A 167 2.03 -8.95 9.51
C TRP A 167 2.89 -9.06 10.76
N THR A 168 3.73 -8.04 10.98
CA THR A 168 4.59 -7.89 12.15
C THR A 168 4.70 -6.41 12.50
N PHE A 169 4.66 -6.11 13.79
CA PHE A 169 4.88 -4.75 14.29
C PHE A 169 6.34 -4.56 14.62
N TYR A 170 6.89 -3.42 14.23
CA TYR A 170 8.28 -3.10 14.53
C TYR A 170 8.56 -3.08 16.03
N SER A 171 7.80 -2.25 16.77
CA SER A 171 8.02 -2.08 18.21
C SER A 171 7.74 -3.34 19.01
N LEU A 172 6.70 -4.10 18.67
CA LEU A 172 6.37 -5.33 19.36
C LEU A 172 7.39 -6.42 19.08
N GLY A 173 7.94 -6.47 17.88
CA GLY A 173 8.99 -7.41 17.52
C GLY A 173 10.31 -7.15 18.23
N LEU A 174 10.59 -5.91 18.53
CA LEU A 174 11.81 -5.51 19.23
C LEU A 174 11.67 -5.51 20.74
N GLY A 175 10.43 -5.41 21.22
CA GLY A 175 10.16 -5.43 22.67
C GLY A 175 10.33 -6.79 23.31
N GLU A 176 10.45 -7.79 22.48
CA GLU A 176 10.69 -9.16 22.92
C GLU A 176 12.20 -9.38 23.14
#